data_3575bb596d5e99c041c06feb40eb6f7a
#
_entry.id   3575bb596d5e99c041c06feb40eb6f7a
#
_cell.length_a   1.000
_cell.length_b   1.000
_cell.length_c   1.000
_cell.angle_alpha   90.00
_cell.angle_beta   90.00
_cell.angle_gamma   90.00
#
_symmetry.space_group_name_H-M   'P 1'
#
loop_
_entity.id
_entity.type
_entity.pdbx_description
1 polymer ?
#
loop_
_entity_poly.entity_id
_entity_poly.type
_entity_poly.pdbx_seq_one_letter_code
_entity_poly.pdbx_strand_id
1 'polypeptide(L)'
;MGEPQLLSAWAGHWTGDGTGVTVILPPPGTVGSGEVRGGAPASREFELLDPVRLVDRVDAVVLSGGSAFGLAAGDGVMRLLRERGLGLPTPAGLVPIVVGLSLFDAAVADPPPYAEAGRAAAESALAGAPFAAGRVGAGTGAATGKWRGELVPSGLGVARGRAGPASIAAVIAVNAWGDVVRAGENPPADITPAPPPFPSANTTIGVVLTDAKLGKKDCHLLARSAHTGFARALDPVHTSYDGDAVVALATGELDAEVDVEHLRQVTAHVVAEAIRAGSPTPAP
;
A
#
# COMPACT_ATOMS: atom_id res chain seq x y z
N MET A 1 -8.46 2.98 22.29
CA MET A 1 -7.58 2.66 21.17
C MET A 1 -6.21 2.35 21.73
N GLY A 2 -5.51 1.33 21.16
CA GLY A 2 -4.11 1.05 21.48
C GLY A 2 -3.16 2.13 20.93
N GLU A 3 -1.85 1.95 21.11
CA GLU A 3 -0.85 2.86 20.56
C GLU A 3 -0.71 2.70 19.04
N PRO A 4 -0.41 3.77 18.26
CA PRO A 4 -0.16 3.69 16.84
C PRO A 4 1.15 2.94 16.54
N GLN A 5 1.21 2.20 15.41
CA GLN A 5 2.34 1.35 15.03
C GLN A 5 3.16 1.93 13.87
N LEU A 6 2.58 2.84 13.07
CA LEU A 6 3.20 3.47 11.90
C LEU A 6 3.14 4.99 12.02
N LEU A 7 4.20 5.61 12.53
CA LEU A 7 4.18 7.01 12.93
C LEU A 7 2.97 7.22 13.88
N SER A 8 2.03 8.07 13.52
CA SER A 8 0.78 8.29 14.28
C SER A 8 -0.42 7.47 13.77
N ALA A 9 -0.24 6.61 12.76
CA ALA A 9 -1.30 5.76 12.23
C ALA A 9 -1.38 4.40 12.93
N TRP A 10 -2.59 3.91 13.12
CA TRP A 10 -2.86 2.53 13.54
C TRP A 10 -2.84 1.62 12.32
N ALA A 11 -2.20 0.46 12.46
CA ALA A 11 -2.13 -0.53 11.39
C ALA A 11 -2.38 -1.94 11.94
N GLY A 12 -3.08 -2.75 11.17
CA GLY A 12 -3.42 -4.11 11.57
C GLY A 12 -3.67 -5.04 10.39
N HIS A 13 -3.70 -6.33 10.68
CA HIS A 13 -3.86 -7.38 9.70
C HIS A 13 -5.00 -8.32 10.02
N TRP A 14 -5.59 -8.87 8.97
CA TRP A 14 -6.24 -10.16 8.96
C TRP A 14 -5.46 -11.06 7.99
N THR A 15 -5.12 -12.28 8.41
CA THR A 15 -4.37 -13.25 7.59
C THR A 15 -5.19 -14.51 7.43
N GLY A 16 -5.51 -14.85 6.19
CA GLY A 16 -6.21 -16.06 5.78
C GLY A 16 -5.30 -17.06 5.08
N ASP A 17 -5.87 -18.09 4.48
CA ASP A 17 -5.13 -19.07 3.69
C ASP A 17 -4.77 -18.50 2.31
N GLY A 18 -3.47 -18.30 2.06
CA GLY A 18 -2.94 -17.78 0.81
C GLY A 18 -3.31 -16.33 0.49
N THR A 19 -3.96 -15.59 1.40
CA THR A 19 -4.40 -14.21 1.20
C THR A 19 -4.51 -13.46 2.52
N GLY A 20 -4.78 -12.15 2.47
CA GLY A 20 -5.03 -11.37 3.67
C GLY A 20 -5.35 -9.90 3.38
N VAL A 21 -5.58 -9.17 4.46
CA VAL A 21 -5.92 -7.75 4.45
C VAL A 21 -5.03 -7.00 5.44
N THR A 22 -4.50 -5.88 5.01
CA THR A 22 -3.78 -4.89 5.84
C THR A 22 -4.56 -3.59 5.82
N VAL A 23 -4.87 -3.05 6.99
CA VAL A 23 -5.57 -1.78 7.13
C VAL A 23 -4.67 -0.77 7.81
N ILE A 24 -4.62 0.45 7.28
CA ILE A 24 -3.93 1.60 7.85
C ILE A 24 -4.97 2.68 8.13
N LEU A 25 -5.05 3.08 9.39
CA LEU A 25 -5.99 4.08 9.91
C LEU A 25 -5.17 5.30 10.36
N PRO A 26 -5.02 6.33 9.52
CA PRO A 26 -4.32 7.54 9.90
C PRO A 26 -5.16 8.40 10.88
N PRO A 27 -4.54 9.36 11.59
CA PRO A 27 -5.28 10.33 12.41
C PRO A 27 -6.34 11.08 11.61
N PRO A 28 -7.45 11.52 12.26
CA PRO A 28 -8.46 12.34 11.60
C PRO A 28 -7.88 13.60 10.97
N GLY A 29 -8.33 13.94 9.77
CA GLY A 29 -7.86 15.11 9.02
C GLY A 29 -6.61 14.86 8.17
N THR A 30 -6.09 13.64 8.14
CA THR A 30 -4.98 13.26 7.26
C THR A 30 -5.32 13.53 5.80
N VAL A 31 -4.46 14.27 5.12
CA VAL A 31 -4.57 14.55 3.69
C VAL A 31 -3.99 13.38 2.89
N GLY A 32 -4.66 13.00 1.79
CA GLY A 32 -4.20 11.89 0.97
C GLY A 32 -4.34 12.14 -0.52
N SER A 33 -3.46 11.51 -1.29
CA SER A 33 -3.54 11.40 -2.74
C SER A 33 -2.89 10.08 -3.19
N GLY A 34 -2.95 9.78 -4.48
CA GLY A 34 -2.40 8.52 -4.99
C GLY A 34 -2.00 8.59 -6.46
N GLU A 35 -1.28 7.57 -6.89
CA GLU A 35 -0.85 7.38 -8.29
C GLU A 35 -0.97 5.90 -8.66
N VAL A 36 -1.52 5.61 -9.84
CA VAL A 36 -1.54 4.29 -10.48
C VAL A 36 -0.62 4.30 -11.67
N ARG A 37 0.23 3.29 -11.81
CA ARG A 37 1.13 3.13 -12.98
C ARG A 37 1.06 1.78 -13.66
N GLY A 38 0.58 0.75 -12.97
CA GLY A 38 0.36 -0.54 -13.59
C GLY A 38 -0.82 -0.53 -14.58
N GLY A 39 -0.78 -1.41 -15.59
CA GLY A 39 -1.82 -1.49 -16.62
C GLY A 39 -3.11 -2.21 -16.20
N ALA A 40 -3.11 -2.92 -15.05
CA ALA A 40 -4.23 -3.75 -14.57
C ALA A 40 -4.56 -3.49 -13.09
N PRO A 41 -4.89 -2.25 -12.67
CA PRO A 41 -5.14 -1.94 -11.28
C PRO A 41 -6.47 -2.49 -10.78
N ALA A 42 -6.50 -2.90 -9.50
CA ALA A 42 -7.74 -3.13 -8.75
C ALA A 42 -7.79 -2.11 -7.60
N SER A 43 -8.69 -1.13 -7.70
CA SER A 43 -8.76 -0.02 -6.74
C SER A 43 -10.19 0.38 -6.42
N ARG A 44 -10.38 0.96 -5.23
CA ARG A 44 -11.64 1.51 -4.73
C ARG A 44 -11.43 2.94 -4.28
N GLU A 45 -12.36 3.86 -4.60
CA GLU A 45 -12.34 5.29 -4.24
C GLU A 45 -11.07 6.03 -4.71
N PHE A 46 -10.36 5.49 -5.70
CA PHE A 46 -9.08 6.05 -6.13
C PHE A 46 -9.24 7.35 -6.93
N GLU A 47 -10.31 7.49 -7.71
CA GLU A 47 -10.65 8.73 -8.42
C GLU A 47 -10.77 9.94 -7.48
N LEU A 48 -11.21 9.71 -6.23
CA LEU A 48 -11.30 10.75 -5.21
C LEU A 48 -9.93 11.33 -4.85
N LEU A 49 -8.85 10.57 -5.03
CA LEU A 49 -7.48 10.97 -4.70
C LEU A 49 -6.86 11.94 -5.72
N ASP A 50 -7.47 12.12 -6.89
CA ASP A 50 -6.98 13.09 -7.88
C ASP A 50 -6.87 14.50 -7.25
N PRO A 51 -5.75 15.22 -7.43
CA PRO A 51 -5.52 16.54 -6.83
C PRO A 51 -6.59 17.59 -7.09
N VAL A 52 -7.37 17.45 -8.18
CA VAL A 52 -8.44 18.40 -8.52
C VAL A 52 -9.79 18.07 -7.87
N ARG A 53 -9.91 16.93 -7.16
CA ARG A 53 -11.15 16.55 -6.48
C ARG A 53 -11.30 17.27 -5.14
N LEU A 54 -12.58 17.47 -4.73
CA LEU A 54 -12.96 18.27 -3.56
C LEU A 54 -12.46 17.69 -2.22
N VAL A 55 -12.60 16.37 -2.05
CA VAL A 55 -12.26 15.72 -0.77
C VAL A 55 -10.76 15.46 -0.72
N ASP A 56 -10.08 16.00 0.27
CA ASP A 56 -8.63 15.90 0.47
C ASP A 56 -8.22 14.91 1.57
N ARG A 57 -9.17 14.51 2.44
CA ARG A 57 -8.93 13.60 3.56
C ARG A 57 -9.08 12.13 3.19
N VAL A 58 -8.36 11.29 3.93
CA VAL A 58 -8.46 9.82 3.88
C VAL A 58 -8.58 9.31 5.31
N ASP A 59 -9.63 8.52 5.59
CA ASP A 59 -9.88 7.96 6.92
C ASP A 59 -9.30 6.54 7.07
N ALA A 60 -9.10 5.81 5.95
CA ALA A 60 -8.42 4.53 5.92
C ALA A 60 -7.83 4.20 4.54
N VAL A 61 -6.74 3.43 4.54
CA VAL A 61 -6.25 2.72 3.35
C VAL A 61 -6.27 1.23 3.62
N VAL A 62 -6.83 0.48 2.68
CA VAL A 62 -6.94 -0.98 2.73
C VAL A 62 -6.09 -1.58 1.62
N LEU A 63 -5.12 -2.41 1.98
CA LEU A 63 -4.39 -3.28 1.06
C LEU A 63 -4.93 -4.70 1.23
N SER A 64 -5.25 -5.40 0.14
CA SER A 64 -5.83 -6.75 0.21
C SER A 64 -5.28 -7.66 -0.88
N GLY A 65 -5.37 -8.96 -0.68
CA GLY A 65 -5.30 -9.94 -1.75
C GLY A 65 -6.65 -10.12 -2.45
N GLY A 66 -6.79 -11.13 -3.31
CA GLY A 66 -8.04 -11.52 -3.95
C GLY A 66 -8.48 -10.68 -5.14
N SER A 67 -7.60 -9.82 -5.69
CA SER A 67 -7.92 -8.96 -6.84
C SER A 67 -9.19 -8.12 -6.58
N ALA A 68 -10.08 -7.99 -7.56
CA ALA A 68 -11.31 -7.21 -7.44
C ALA A 68 -12.22 -7.66 -6.26
N PHE A 69 -12.22 -8.94 -5.89
CA PHE A 69 -12.98 -9.44 -4.73
C PHE A 69 -12.46 -8.84 -3.41
N GLY A 70 -11.14 -8.66 -3.29
CA GLY A 70 -10.51 -8.08 -2.10
C GLY A 70 -10.91 -6.64 -1.82
N LEU A 71 -11.40 -5.89 -2.82
CA LEU A 71 -11.90 -4.53 -2.64
C LEU A 71 -13.09 -4.44 -1.68
N ALA A 72 -13.83 -5.53 -1.48
CA ALA A 72 -14.91 -5.62 -0.50
C ALA A 72 -14.42 -5.45 0.95
N ALA A 73 -13.12 -5.63 1.23
CA ALA A 73 -12.55 -5.36 2.55
C ALA A 73 -12.79 -3.92 3.02
N GLY A 74 -12.80 -2.97 2.06
CA GLY A 74 -13.14 -1.58 2.33
C GLY A 74 -14.55 -1.37 2.89
N ASP A 75 -15.53 -2.23 2.58
CA ASP A 75 -16.90 -2.13 3.11
C ASP A 75 -16.94 -2.40 4.61
N GLY A 76 -16.21 -3.42 5.07
CA GLY A 76 -16.11 -3.75 6.49
C GLY A 76 -15.44 -2.63 7.30
N VAL A 77 -14.35 -2.06 6.75
CA VAL A 77 -13.65 -0.92 7.35
C VAL A 77 -14.56 0.30 7.42
N MET A 78 -15.26 0.63 6.32
CA MET A 78 -16.17 1.78 6.24
C MET A 78 -17.29 1.67 7.29
N ARG A 79 -17.91 0.51 7.43
CA ARG A 79 -18.96 0.26 8.44
C ARG A 79 -18.43 0.46 9.85
N LEU A 80 -17.25 -0.13 10.17
CA LEU A 80 -16.62 0.00 11.47
C LEU A 80 -16.30 1.46 11.81
N LEU A 81 -15.73 2.22 10.89
CA LEU A 81 -15.40 3.64 11.11
C LEU A 81 -16.66 4.45 11.35
N ARG A 82 -17.75 4.23 10.60
CA ARG A 82 -19.03 4.90 10.79
C ARG A 82 -19.64 4.57 12.16
N GLU A 83 -19.60 3.31 12.60
CA GLU A 83 -20.03 2.88 13.94
C GLU A 83 -19.22 3.57 15.06
N ARG A 84 -17.96 3.91 14.79
CA ARG A 84 -17.06 4.63 15.70
C ARG A 84 -17.20 6.16 15.63
N GLY A 85 -18.10 6.67 14.82
CA GLY A 85 -18.30 8.11 14.66
C GLY A 85 -17.18 8.81 13.87
N LEU A 86 -16.47 8.07 13.01
CA LEU A 86 -15.39 8.58 12.14
C LEU A 86 -15.87 8.69 10.68
N GLY A 87 -15.40 9.71 9.98
CA GLY A 87 -15.72 9.96 8.57
C GLY A 87 -15.95 11.43 8.27
N LEU A 88 -16.12 11.73 6.98
CA LEU A 88 -16.45 13.04 6.46
C LEU A 88 -17.89 13.42 6.90
N PRO A 89 -18.11 14.54 7.63
CA PRO A 89 -19.44 14.96 8.00
C PRO A 89 -20.23 15.45 6.78
N THR A 90 -21.46 14.95 6.64
CA THR A 90 -22.43 15.41 5.65
C THR A 90 -23.77 15.69 6.32
N PRO A 91 -24.70 16.41 5.65
CA PRO A 91 -26.07 16.62 6.20
C PRO A 91 -26.81 15.30 6.49
N ALA A 92 -26.47 14.21 5.82
CA ALA A 92 -27.09 12.89 5.98
C ALA A 92 -26.31 11.96 6.95
N GLY A 93 -25.23 12.43 7.54
CA GLY A 93 -24.40 11.67 8.47
C GLY A 93 -22.95 11.54 8.00
N LEU A 94 -22.19 10.70 8.70
CA LEU A 94 -20.76 10.50 8.43
C LEU A 94 -20.54 9.54 7.26
N VAL A 95 -19.62 9.90 6.38
CA VAL A 95 -19.15 9.08 5.26
C VAL A 95 -17.64 8.85 5.40
N PRO A 96 -17.20 7.68 5.90
CA PRO A 96 -15.77 7.38 5.98
C PRO A 96 -15.15 7.29 4.59
N ILE A 97 -14.03 7.96 4.39
CA ILE A 97 -13.26 7.92 3.14
C ILE A 97 -12.26 6.76 3.22
N VAL A 98 -12.63 5.64 2.61
CA VAL A 98 -11.87 4.38 2.65
C VAL A 98 -11.37 4.03 1.26
N VAL A 99 -10.07 4.22 1.03
CA VAL A 99 -9.39 3.87 -0.21
C VAL A 99 -8.91 2.43 -0.15
N GLY A 100 -9.13 1.67 -1.22
CA GLY A 100 -8.72 0.26 -1.33
C GLY A 100 -7.82 0.01 -2.53
N LEU A 101 -6.80 -0.81 -2.33
CA LEU A 101 -5.95 -1.37 -3.35
C LEU A 101 -5.88 -2.89 -3.15
N SER A 102 -5.97 -3.66 -4.24
CA SER A 102 -5.92 -5.12 -4.16
C SER A 102 -4.90 -5.70 -5.12
N LEU A 103 -4.11 -6.65 -4.63
CA LEU A 103 -3.22 -7.47 -5.44
C LEU A 103 -3.90 -8.79 -5.82
N PHE A 104 -3.39 -9.42 -6.85
CA PHE A 104 -3.85 -10.73 -7.29
C PHE A 104 -3.05 -11.85 -6.60
N ASP A 105 -3.72 -12.71 -5.85
CA ASP A 105 -3.16 -13.92 -5.25
C ASP A 105 -4.05 -15.16 -5.52
N ALA A 106 -3.72 -16.29 -4.93
CA ALA A 106 -4.42 -17.55 -5.17
C ALA A 106 -5.89 -17.55 -4.70
N ALA A 107 -6.28 -16.65 -3.80
CA ALA A 107 -7.63 -16.60 -3.24
C ALA A 107 -8.70 -16.09 -4.23
N VAL A 108 -8.32 -15.71 -5.44
CA VAL A 108 -9.26 -15.43 -6.54
C VAL A 108 -10.11 -16.67 -6.88
N ALA A 109 -9.58 -17.87 -6.68
CA ALA A 109 -10.29 -19.12 -6.97
C ALA A 109 -11.42 -19.41 -5.96
N ASP A 110 -11.22 -19.03 -4.69
CA ASP A 110 -12.22 -19.19 -3.61
C ASP A 110 -12.09 -17.98 -2.65
N PRO A 111 -12.73 -16.85 -2.96
CA PRO A 111 -12.57 -15.63 -2.21
C PRO A 111 -13.17 -15.74 -0.79
N PRO A 112 -12.40 -15.44 0.27
CA PRO A 112 -12.96 -15.37 1.62
C PRO A 112 -13.91 -14.17 1.76
N PRO A 113 -14.65 -14.06 2.88
CA PRO A 113 -15.53 -12.93 3.17
C PRO A 113 -14.70 -11.67 3.47
N TYR A 114 -14.25 -10.97 2.43
CA TYR A 114 -13.34 -9.83 2.54
C TYR A 114 -13.89 -8.66 3.38
N ALA A 115 -15.20 -8.44 3.41
CA ALA A 115 -15.77 -7.37 4.24
C ALA A 115 -15.51 -7.63 5.73
N GLU A 116 -15.71 -8.87 6.18
CA GLU A 116 -15.42 -9.32 7.54
C GLU A 116 -13.91 -9.30 7.82
N ALA A 117 -13.10 -9.71 6.85
CA ALA A 117 -11.64 -9.67 6.94
C ALA A 117 -11.12 -8.23 7.10
N GLY A 118 -11.65 -7.28 6.33
CA GLY A 118 -11.32 -5.86 6.43
C GLY A 118 -11.70 -5.28 7.79
N ARG A 119 -12.90 -5.61 8.29
CA ARG A 119 -13.34 -5.23 9.64
C ARG A 119 -12.39 -5.77 10.72
N ALA A 120 -12.05 -7.07 10.66
CA ALA A 120 -11.15 -7.70 11.63
C ALA A 120 -9.75 -7.07 11.62
N ALA A 121 -9.21 -6.75 10.43
CA ALA A 121 -7.92 -6.05 10.29
C ALA A 121 -7.96 -4.64 10.92
N ALA A 122 -9.06 -3.90 10.73
CA ALA A 122 -9.23 -2.59 11.32
C ALA A 122 -9.42 -2.65 12.85
N GLU A 123 -10.14 -3.64 13.37
CA GLU A 123 -10.29 -3.89 14.81
C GLU A 123 -8.94 -4.24 15.44
N SER A 124 -8.12 -5.07 14.78
CA SER A 124 -6.74 -5.39 15.17
C SER A 124 -5.87 -4.14 15.25
N ALA A 125 -5.96 -3.25 14.26
CA ALA A 125 -5.27 -1.97 14.26
C ALA A 125 -5.66 -1.11 15.49
N LEU A 126 -6.96 -0.92 15.70
CA LEU A 126 -7.49 -0.10 16.80
C LEU A 126 -7.22 -0.70 18.19
N ALA A 127 -7.04 -2.00 18.28
CA ALA A 127 -6.62 -2.67 19.51
C ALA A 127 -5.14 -2.45 19.84
N GLY A 128 -4.34 -1.93 18.89
CA GLY A 128 -2.90 -1.75 19.06
C GLY A 128 -2.11 -3.07 18.96
N ALA A 129 -2.63 -4.04 18.20
CA ALA A 129 -1.92 -5.29 17.97
C ALA A 129 -0.54 -5.02 17.30
N PRO A 130 0.50 -5.82 17.57
CA PRO A 130 1.79 -5.65 16.92
C PRO A 130 1.67 -5.69 15.40
N PHE A 131 2.24 -4.68 14.74
CA PHE A 131 2.26 -4.61 13.28
C PHE A 131 3.48 -5.35 12.74
N ALA A 132 3.23 -6.46 12.05
CA ALA A 132 4.27 -7.32 11.49
C ALA A 132 4.52 -7.03 9.99
N ALA A 133 5.72 -7.33 9.53
CA ALA A 133 6.07 -7.41 8.11
C ALA A 133 6.20 -8.88 7.66
N GLY A 134 6.34 -9.11 6.35
CA GLY A 134 6.50 -10.44 5.78
C GLY A 134 5.19 -11.03 5.25
N ARG A 135 5.00 -12.35 5.38
CA ARG A 135 3.83 -13.06 4.84
C ARG A 135 2.61 -12.97 5.76
N VAL A 136 2.16 -11.74 6.00
CA VAL A 136 1.00 -11.40 6.83
C VAL A 136 0.11 -10.39 6.11
N GLY A 137 -1.17 -10.37 6.44
CA GLY A 137 -2.11 -9.44 5.83
C GLY A 137 -2.07 -9.51 4.30
N ALA A 138 -2.05 -8.36 3.63
CA ALA A 138 -1.97 -8.27 2.17
C ALA A 138 -0.71 -8.92 1.56
N GLY A 139 0.33 -9.16 2.36
CA GLY A 139 1.56 -9.84 1.91
C GLY A 139 1.48 -11.37 1.93
N THR A 140 0.40 -11.97 2.41
CA THR A 140 0.31 -13.42 2.67
C THR A 140 0.50 -14.26 1.41
N GLY A 141 -0.20 -13.96 0.33
CA GLY A 141 -0.15 -14.67 -0.95
C GLY A 141 0.81 -14.07 -1.98
N ALA A 142 1.59 -13.07 -1.59
CA ALA A 142 2.44 -12.32 -2.52
C ALA A 142 3.65 -13.11 -3.03
N ALA A 143 4.01 -12.91 -4.30
CA ALA A 143 5.17 -13.52 -4.96
C ALA A 143 5.75 -12.60 -6.05
N THR A 144 7.01 -12.80 -6.43
CA THR A 144 7.73 -12.10 -7.50
C THR A 144 8.35 -13.08 -8.51
N GLY A 145 9.06 -12.62 -9.52
CA GLY A 145 9.79 -13.49 -10.49
C GLY A 145 8.92 -14.10 -11.59
N LYS A 146 7.69 -13.69 -11.71
CA LYS A 146 6.67 -14.28 -12.59
C LYS A 146 6.99 -14.11 -14.08
N TRP A 147 7.74 -13.05 -14.43
CA TRP A 147 8.19 -12.81 -15.80
C TRP A 147 9.07 -13.94 -16.35
N ARG A 148 9.76 -14.70 -15.50
CA ARG A 148 10.56 -15.88 -15.86
C ARG A 148 9.85 -17.20 -15.54
N GLY A 149 8.54 -17.17 -15.22
CA GLY A 149 7.76 -18.36 -14.89
C GLY A 149 7.98 -18.89 -13.46
N GLU A 150 8.60 -18.10 -12.57
CA GLU A 150 8.83 -18.47 -11.18
C GLU A 150 7.83 -17.80 -10.24
N LEU A 151 7.65 -18.39 -9.06
CA LEU A 151 6.90 -17.83 -7.95
C LEU A 151 7.83 -17.74 -6.74
N VAL A 152 8.59 -16.66 -6.66
CA VAL A 152 9.47 -16.39 -5.52
C VAL A 152 8.64 -15.77 -4.40
N PRO A 153 8.47 -16.45 -3.25
CA PRO A 153 7.67 -15.91 -2.15
C PRO A 153 8.16 -14.55 -1.68
N SER A 154 7.22 -13.62 -1.54
CA SER A 154 7.44 -12.27 -1.03
C SER A 154 6.40 -11.94 0.04
N GLY A 155 6.22 -10.68 0.39
CA GLY A 155 5.31 -10.31 1.46
C GLY A 155 5.15 -8.79 1.59
N LEU A 156 4.73 -8.39 2.78
CA LEU A 156 4.61 -7.00 3.18
C LEU A 156 5.97 -6.48 3.66
N GLY A 157 6.52 -5.49 2.99
CA GLY A 157 7.73 -4.80 3.39
C GLY A 157 7.42 -3.47 4.08
N VAL A 158 8.22 -3.14 5.08
CA VAL A 158 8.11 -1.89 5.85
C VAL A 158 9.48 -1.25 5.98
N ALA A 159 9.56 0.03 5.67
CA ALA A 159 10.77 0.82 5.91
C ALA A 159 10.41 2.21 6.44
N ARG A 160 11.35 2.84 7.11
CA ARG A 160 11.23 4.19 7.67
C ARG A 160 12.44 5.04 7.31
N GLY A 161 12.23 6.35 7.22
CA GLY A 161 13.29 7.31 6.93
C GLY A 161 12.94 8.70 7.44
N ARG A 162 13.86 9.65 7.22
CA ARG A 162 13.67 11.06 7.58
C ARG A 162 14.16 11.97 6.46
N ALA A 163 13.39 13.01 6.19
CA ALA A 163 13.78 14.11 5.30
C ALA A 163 13.81 15.41 6.12
N GLY A 164 15.00 15.79 6.59
CA GLY A 164 15.12 16.87 7.57
C GLY A 164 14.33 16.54 8.85
N PRO A 165 13.38 17.42 9.27
CA PRO A 165 12.57 17.18 10.45
C PRO A 165 11.47 16.11 10.21
N ALA A 166 11.01 15.93 8.97
CA ALA A 166 9.89 15.06 8.64
C ALA A 166 10.25 13.57 8.70
N SER A 167 9.35 12.78 9.25
CA SER A 167 9.42 11.32 9.27
C SER A 167 8.64 10.73 8.08
N ILE A 168 9.09 9.59 7.57
CA ILE A 168 8.45 8.85 6.48
C ILE A 168 8.37 7.38 6.88
N ALA A 169 7.25 6.75 6.58
CA ALA A 169 7.10 5.30 6.61
C ALA A 169 6.50 4.81 5.29
N ALA A 170 6.97 3.68 4.79
CA ALA A 170 6.40 2.99 3.64
C ALA A 170 5.99 1.58 4.03
N VAL A 171 4.81 1.16 3.57
CA VAL A 171 4.27 -0.19 3.70
C VAL A 171 3.91 -0.68 2.32
N ILE A 172 4.60 -1.69 1.82
CA ILE A 172 4.46 -2.17 0.44
C ILE A 172 4.17 -3.68 0.44
N ALA A 173 3.06 -4.08 -0.14
CA ALA A 173 2.77 -5.48 -0.45
C ALA A 173 3.37 -5.82 -1.83
N VAL A 174 4.42 -6.62 -1.83
CA VAL A 174 5.28 -6.85 -3.00
C VAL A 174 4.82 -8.09 -3.76
N ASN A 175 4.05 -7.90 -4.82
CA ASN A 175 3.53 -9.01 -5.65
C ASN A 175 3.81 -8.77 -7.14
N ALA A 176 5.02 -8.31 -7.45
CA ALA A 176 5.43 -7.84 -8.77
C ALA A 176 5.49 -8.97 -9.82
N TRP A 177 5.27 -8.61 -11.08
CA TRP A 177 5.62 -9.47 -12.21
C TRP A 177 7.13 -9.64 -12.32
N GLY A 178 7.90 -8.58 -12.11
CA GLY A 178 9.35 -8.57 -12.11
C GLY A 178 9.98 -9.20 -10.87
N ASP A 179 11.32 -9.16 -10.84
CA ASP A 179 12.15 -9.52 -9.70
C ASP A 179 12.44 -8.34 -8.79
N VAL A 180 12.79 -8.63 -7.54
CA VAL A 180 13.35 -7.62 -6.65
C VAL A 180 14.85 -7.46 -6.90
N VAL A 181 15.23 -6.24 -7.31
CA VAL A 181 16.63 -5.85 -7.54
C VAL A 181 17.25 -5.39 -6.23
N ARG A 182 18.36 -6.02 -5.81
CA ARG A 182 19.08 -5.65 -4.59
C ARG A 182 19.90 -4.38 -4.79
N ALA A 183 20.23 -3.71 -3.69
CA ALA A 183 21.09 -2.53 -3.76
C ALA A 183 22.48 -2.91 -4.32
N GLY A 184 22.91 -2.21 -5.37
CA GLY A 184 24.18 -2.47 -6.04
C GLY A 184 24.13 -3.56 -7.11
N GLU A 185 23.00 -4.24 -7.30
CA GLU A 185 22.79 -5.16 -8.43
C GLU A 185 22.28 -4.39 -9.65
N ASN A 186 22.68 -4.87 -10.83
CA ASN A 186 22.10 -4.44 -12.10
C ASN A 186 21.05 -5.45 -12.54
N PRO A 187 19.88 -5.01 -13.04
CA PRO A 187 18.95 -5.93 -13.66
C PRO A 187 19.58 -6.63 -14.86
N PRO A 188 19.12 -7.84 -15.21
CA PRO A 188 19.64 -8.57 -16.37
C PRO A 188 19.44 -7.74 -17.65
N ALA A 189 20.48 -7.70 -18.50
CA ALA A 189 20.45 -6.94 -19.75
C ALA A 189 19.51 -7.54 -20.81
N ASP A 190 19.21 -8.84 -20.71
CA ASP A 190 18.32 -9.57 -21.61
C ASP A 190 17.06 -9.99 -20.82
N ILE A 191 15.96 -9.30 -21.10
CA ILE A 191 14.65 -9.61 -20.56
C ILE A 191 13.84 -10.28 -21.66
N THR A 192 13.99 -11.60 -21.81
CA THR A 192 13.08 -12.40 -22.65
C THR A 192 11.96 -12.93 -21.75
N PRO A 193 10.76 -12.37 -21.80
CA PRO A 193 9.68 -12.82 -20.93
C PRO A 193 9.27 -14.25 -21.28
N ALA A 194 9.16 -15.11 -20.28
CA ALA A 194 8.39 -16.33 -20.44
C ALA A 194 6.91 -15.93 -20.66
N PRO A 195 6.17 -16.64 -21.54
CA PRO A 195 4.74 -16.39 -21.65
C PRO A 195 4.13 -16.57 -20.26
N PRO A 196 3.41 -15.55 -19.73
CA PRO A 196 2.85 -15.63 -18.39
C PRO A 196 1.89 -16.82 -18.34
N PRO A 197 2.01 -17.69 -17.33
CA PRO A 197 1.05 -18.80 -17.13
C PRO A 197 -0.36 -18.23 -16.86
N PHE A 198 -0.46 -16.98 -16.40
CA PHE A 198 -1.71 -16.21 -16.24
C PHE A 198 -1.45 -14.73 -16.57
N PRO A 199 -2.27 -14.09 -17.44
CA PRO A 199 -2.03 -12.73 -17.91
C PRO A 199 -2.17 -11.62 -16.83
N SER A 200 -2.65 -11.90 -15.61
CA SER A 200 -3.15 -10.87 -14.69
C SER A 200 -2.85 -11.10 -13.21
N ALA A 201 -1.79 -11.83 -12.86
CA ALA A 201 -1.54 -12.27 -11.47
C ALA A 201 -0.53 -11.38 -10.70
N ASN A 202 -0.39 -10.10 -11.04
CA ASN A 202 0.71 -9.26 -10.54
C ASN A 202 0.16 -7.93 -10.03
N THR A 203 0.77 -7.38 -9.03
CA THR A 203 0.46 -6.04 -8.54
C THR A 203 1.31 -5.73 -7.32
N THR A 204 2.05 -4.65 -7.31
CA THR A 204 2.67 -4.13 -6.10
C THR A 204 1.90 -2.90 -5.65
N ILE A 205 1.38 -2.96 -4.43
CA ILE A 205 0.56 -1.89 -3.86
C ILE A 205 1.15 -1.39 -2.55
N GLY A 206 0.96 -0.11 -2.27
CA GLY A 206 1.55 0.42 -1.06
C GLY A 206 0.97 1.73 -0.55
N VAL A 207 1.43 2.06 0.66
CA VAL A 207 1.14 3.31 1.34
C VAL A 207 2.45 3.97 1.76
N VAL A 208 2.57 5.26 1.50
CA VAL A 208 3.58 6.14 2.09
C VAL A 208 2.90 7.05 3.09
N LEU A 209 3.46 7.16 4.27
CA LEU A 209 2.96 8.01 5.37
C LEU A 209 4.04 9.00 5.78
N THR A 210 3.66 10.26 6.01
CA THR A 210 4.54 11.28 6.59
C THR A 210 3.82 12.12 7.63
N ASP A 211 4.55 12.59 8.65
CA ASP A 211 4.06 13.57 9.63
C ASP A 211 4.07 15.02 9.11
N ALA A 212 4.66 15.27 7.95
CA ALA A 212 4.71 16.59 7.32
C ALA A 212 3.31 17.15 7.03
N LYS A 213 3.17 18.48 7.12
CA LYS A 213 1.94 19.18 6.75
C LYS A 213 1.95 19.46 5.24
N LEU A 214 1.22 18.66 4.47
CA LEU A 214 1.17 18.74 3.01
C LEU A 214 -0.26 18.94 2.50
N GLY A 215 -0.36 19.61 1.35
CA GLY A 215 -1.59 19.62 0.57
C GLY A 215 -1.73 18.39 -0.32
N LYS A 216 -2.92 18.19 -0.88
CA LYS A 216 -3.25 17.05 -1.74
C LYS A 216 -2.34 16.92 -2.97
N LYS A 217 -1.95 18.05 -3.58
CA LYS A 217 -0.98 18.11 -4.68
C LYS A 217 0.37 17.51 -4.27
N ASP A 218 0.87 17.87 -3.09
CA ASP A 218 2.20 17.39 -2.64
C ASP A 218 2.13 15.91 -2.25
N CYS A 219 1.01 15.43 -1.66
CA CYS A 219 0.76 14.00 -1.49
C CYS A 219 0.78 13.25 -2.83
N HIS A 220 0.19 13.81 -3.90
CA HIS A 220 0.27 13.22 -5.24
C HIS A 220 1.71 13.14 -5.74
N LEU A 221 2.51 14.18 -5.56
CA LEU A 221 3.92 14.18 -5.92
C LEU A 221 4.73 13.15 -5.12
N LEU A 222 4.38 12.92 -3.85
CA LEU A 222 4.96 11.85 -3.03
C LEU A 222 4.61 10.47 -3.58
N ALA A 223 3.35 10.21 -3.92
CA ALA A 223 2.91 8.95 -4.54
C ALA A 223 3.66 8.69 -5.87
N ARG A 224 3.85 9.71 -6.70
CA ARG A 224 4.66 9.62 -7.92
C ARG A 224 6.13 9.29 -7.63
N SER A 225 6.70 9.86 -6.58
CA SER A 225 8.08 9.57 -6.17
C SER A 225 8.23 8.17 -5.58
N ALA A 226 7.18 7.62 -4.95
CA ALA A 226 7.13 6.22 -4.51
C ALA A 226 7.32 5.27 -5.70
N HIS A 227 6.73 5.53 -6.85
CA HIS A 227 6.92 4.74 -8.07
C HIS A 227 8.36 4.82 -8.63
N THR A 228 9.12 5.89 -8.34
CA THR A 228 10.57 5.90 -8.58
C THR A 228 11.28 4.88 -7.66
N GLY A 229 10.79 4.72 -6.43
CA GLY A 229 11.26 3.66 -5.52
C GLY A 229 10.97 2.26 -6.06
N PHE A 230 9.80 2.04 -6.67
CA PHE A 230 9.47 0.79 -7.36
C PHE A 230 10.51 0.49 -8.45
N ALA A 231 10.77 1.45 -9.34
CA ALA A 231 11.73 1.30 -10.44
C ALA A 231 13.19 1.09 -9.98
N ARG A 232 13.52 1.42 -8.72
CA ARG A 232 14.84 1.15 -8.14
C ARG A 232 14.96 -0.25 -7.52
N ALA A 233 13.85 -0.92 -7.30
CA ALA A 233 13.82 -2.17 -6.55
C ALA A 233 13.06 -3.30 -7.26
N LEU A 234 12.44 -3.04 -8.40
CA LEU A 234 11.70 -4.02 -9.22
C LEU A 234 12.11 -3.89 -10.68
N ASP A 235 12.38 -5.04 -11.34
CA ASP A 235 12.65 -5.10 -12.77
C ASP A 235 12.12 -6.42 -13.37
N PRO A 236 11.33 -6.36 -14.47
CA PRO A 236 10.62 -5.19 -14.99
C PRO A 236 9.54 -4.70 -14.03
N VAL A 237 9.16 -3.42 -14.16
CA VAL A 237 8.19 -2.74 -13.31
C VAL A 237 7.14 -1.99 -14.12
N HIS A 238 5.95 -1.77 -13.54
CA HIS A 238 4.85 -1.01 -14.16
C HIS A 238 4.46 -1.54 -15.53
N THR A 239 4.48 -2.86 -15.68
CA THR A 239 4.09 -3.50 -16.92
C THR A 239 2.57 -3.45 -17.12
N SER A 240 2.10 -3.81 -18.32
CA SER A 240 0.66 -3.97 -18.60
C SER A 240 0.00 -5.06 -17.75
N TYR A 241 0.80 -5.94 -17.16
CA TYR A 241 0.35 -7.05 -16.31
C TYR A 241 0.30 -6.69 -14.81
N ASP A 242 0.93 -5.58 -14.41
CA ASP A 242 0.94 -5.10 -13.02
C ASP A 242 -0.25 -4.19 -12.74
N GLY A 243 -0.69 -4.16 -11.51
CA GLY A 243 -1.70 -3.22 -11.02
C GLY A 243 -1.12 -2.17 -10.07
N ASP A 244 0.16 -1.81 -10.26
CA ASP A 244 0.98 -1.02 -9.35
C ASP A 244 0.35 0.32 -8.99
N ALA A 245 0.12 0.53 -7.69
CA ALA A 245 -0.50 1.73 -7.17
C ALA A 245 0.03 2.08 -5.77
N VAL A 246 0.11 3.37 -5.48
CA VAL A 246 0.54 3.90 -4.18
C VAL A 246 -0.40 5.00 -3.71
N VAL A 247 -0.76 4.95 -2.43
CA VAL A 247 -1.42 6.05 -1.71
C VAL A 247 -0.39 6.75 -0.84
N ALA A 248 -0.32 8.08 -0.89
CA ALA A 248 0.51 8.89 0.00
C ALA A 248 -0.39 9.69 0.96
N LEU A 249 -0.05 9.63 2.24
CA LEU A 249 -0.78 10.24 3.36
C LEU A 249 0.12 11.21 4.12
N ALA A 250 -0.40 12.38 4.45
CA ALA A 250 0.25 13.39 5.28
C ALA A 250 -0.61 13.71 6.50
N THR A 251 -0.13 13.37 7.70
CA THR A 251 -0.90 13.58 8.94
C THR A 251 -0.90 15.03 9.40
N GLY A 252 0.12 15.79 9.01
CA GLY A 252 0.22 17.22 9.31
C GLY A 252 0.56 17.54 10.76
N GLU A 253 1.06 16.57 11.52
CA GLU A 253 1.40 16.72 12.94
C GLU A 253 2.73 17.42 13.17
N LEU A 254 3.61 17.45 12.18
CA LEU A 254 4.88 18.16 12.26
C LEU A 254 4.66 19.67 12.10
N ASP A 255 4.98 20.42 13.17
CA ASP A 255 4.97 21.89 13.15
C ASP A 255 6.34 22.44 12.72
N ALA A 256 6.76 22.13 11.49
CA ALA A 256 7.98 22.65 10.87
C ALA A 256 7.84 22.72 9.35
N GLU A 257 8.52 23.67 8.73
CA GLU A 257 8.63 23.71 7.28
C GLU A 257 9.45 22.51 6.75
N VAL A 258 8.99 21.95 5.65
CA VAL A 258 9.60 20.79 5.01
C VAL A 258 9.96 21.12 3.57
N ASP A 259 11.18 20.80 3.17
CA ASP A 259 11.55 20.77 1.75
C ASP A 259 10.87 19.56 1.09
N VAL A 260 9.81 19.84 0.33
CA VAL A 260 9.02 18.83 -0.37
C VAL A 260 9.86 18.04 -1.36
N GLU A 261 10.84 18.69 -2.05
CA GLU A 261 11.68 17.97 -3.00
C GLU A 261 12.62 16.98 -2.30
N HIS A 262 13.20 17.37 -1.17
CA HIS A 262 13.98 16.44 -0.33
C HIS A 262 13.10 15.30 0.20
N LEU A 263 11.87 15.60 0.67
CA LEU A 263 10.92 14.60 1.12
C LEU A 263 10.59 13.57 0.02
N ARG A 264 10.41 14.02 -1.23
CA ARG A 264 10.16 13.18 -2.40
C ARG A 264 11.34 12.24 -2.71
N GLN A 265 12.58 12.74 -2.63
CA GLN A 265 13.79 11.95 -2.87
C GLN A 265 13.96 10.85 -1.83
N VAL A 266 13.76 11.19 -0.55
CA VAL A 266 13.81 10.22 0.55
C VAL A 266 12.67 9.22 0.45
N THR A 267 11.47 9.66 0.05
CA THR A 267 10.33 8.75 -0.19
C THR A 267 10.68 7.66 -1.19
N ALA A 268 11.30 8.01 -2.33
CA ALA A 268 11.72 7.02 -3.32
C ALA A 268 12.74 6.01 -2.75
N HIS A 269 13.63 6.45 -1.87
CA HIS A 269 14.59 5.57 -1.21
C HIS A 269 13.90 4.64 -0.19
N VAL A 270 13.06 5.18 0.68
CA VAL A 270 12.34 4.42 1.71
C VAL A 270 11.43 3.36 1.08
N VAL A 271 10.78 3.69 -0.03
CA VAL A 271 9.93 2.73 -0.76
C VAL A 271 10.76 1.60 -1.37
N ALA A 272 11.92 1.90 -1.97
CA ALA A 272 12.81 0.86 -2.49
C ALA A 272 13.30 -0.09 -1.38
N GLU A 273 13.63 0.44 -0.21
CA GLU A 273 14.02 -0.37 0.95
C GLU A 273 12.85 -1.21 1.48
N ALA A 274 11.62 -0.66 1.50
CA ALA A 274 10.43 -1.43 1.89
C ALA A 274 10.20 -2.61 0.94
N ILE A 275 10.33 -2.41 -0.38
CA ILE A 275 10.19 -3.49 -1.36
C ILE A 275 11.24 -4.59 -1.12
N ARG A 276 12.50 -4.22 -0.93
CA ARG A 276 13.59 -5.18 -0.63
C ARG A 276 13.35 -5.95 0.67
N ALA A 277 12.83 -5.26 1.70
CA ALA A 277 12.47 -5.89 2.98
C ALA A 277 11.30 -6.87 2.86
N GLY A 278 10.36 -6.62 1.95
CA GLY A 278 9.21 -7.49 1.67
C GLY A 278 9.55 -8.75 0.85
N SER A 279 10.76 -8.84 0.31
CA SER A 279 11.22 -10.02 -0.42
C SER A 279 12.54 -10.49 0.18
N PRO A 280 12.52 -11.41 1.15
CA PRO A 280 13.75 -11.92 1.75
C PRO A 280 14.65 -12.56 0.69
N THR A 281 15.95 -12.41 0.87
CA THR A 281 16.93 -13.07 0.00
C THR A 281 16.68 -14.57 0.06
N PRO A 282 16.61 -15.29 -1.09
CA PRO A 282 16.62 -16.74 -1.08
C PRO A 282 17.79 -17.22 -0.23
N ALA A 283 17.56 -18.23 0.61
CA ALA A 283 18.67 -18.88 1.32
C ALA A 283 19.67 -19.43 0.30
N PRO A 284 20.98 -19.32 0.54
CA PRO A 284 22.01 -19.79 -0.37
C PRO A 284 21.92 -21.29 -0.62
#